data_afb1a77f83398ddeef959662238694f4
#
_entry.id   afb1a77f83398ddeef959662238694f4
#
_cell.length_a   1.000
_cell.length_b   1.000
_cell.length_c   1.000
_cell.angle_alpha   90.00
_cell.angle_beta   90.00
_cell.angle_gamma   90.00
#
_symmetry.space_group_name_H-M   'P 1'
#
loop_
_entity.id
_entity.type
_entity.pdbx_description
1 polymer ?
#
loop_
_entity_poly.entity_id
_entity_poly.type
_entity_poly.pdbx_seq_one_letter_code
_entity_poly.pdbx_strand_id
1 'polypeptide(L)'
;MNTISSTSNFIGILDNQYNLIEKLDFGSTCNVYKVMDNKTKEIKVAKIYSEEKTNDFQKELDMINSISDLPLIIKFFASGEGPLHIKEKETEETVIRKYIILEYAKGSLFKFIKALNSGLSEDSCKYIFNQLILAIKAIHERGICHRDIKLENALLVGDEYSFRLCDFGLSTSFLDKDNKKIKLRDKVGSPFHFAPEILRGRDYDGEKIDIFCAGVSLICLLTGKIGFFEASRFDDFYKLIITKKTEDYWDIVDKDNKLSKQVKELYIKMVAYNPKDRPTINEILNSEWLSDLRNANEEKLLYYKKKMIDELNNIKV
;
A
#
# COMPACT_ATOMS: atom_id res chain seq x y z
N MET A 1 40.42 10.40 -1.96
CA MET A 1 40.39 8.94 -1.73
C MET A 1 40.00 8.73 -0.28
N ASN A 2 38.70 8.66 -0.01
CA ASN A 2 38.21 8.31 1.32
C ASN A 2 37.89 6.83 1.28
N THR A 3 38.78 6.04 1.85
CA THR A 3 38.57 4.63 2.14
C THR A 3 37.45 4.52 3.17
N ILE A 4 36.27 4.07 2.71
CA ILE A 4 35.18 3.63 3.58
C ILE A 4 35.69 2.37 4.28
N SER A 5 36.10 2.50 5.54
CA SER A 5 36.32 1.37 6.45
C SER A 5 34.96 0.80 6.81
N SER A 6 34.48 -0.14 6.04
CA SER A 6 33.20 -0.82 6.26
C SER A 6 33.43 -2.13 6.99
N THR A 7 33.42 -2.12 8.29
CA THR A 7 32.85 -3.24 9.05
C THR A 7 31.34 -3.01 9.20
N SER A 8 30.60 -3.10 8.10
CA SER A 8 29.15 -3.21 8.16
C SER A 8 28.84 -4.56 8.80
N ASN A 9 28.31 -4.55 10.01
CA ASN A 9 27.83 -5.75 10.70
C ASN A 9 26.60 -6.29 9.95
N PHE A 10 26.85 -7.11 8.92
CA PHE A 10 25.79 -7.85 8.27
C PHE A 10 25.25 -8.91 9.24
N ILE A 11 23.94 -9.02 9.35
CA ILE A 11 23.26 -10.01 10.17
C ILE A 11 23.17 -11.39 9.51
N GLY A 12 23.57 -11.49 8.23
CA GLY A 12 23.57 -12.74 7.48
C GLY A 12 23.76 -12.53 5.99
N ILE A 13 23.73 -13.64 5.25
CA ILE A 13 23.78 -13.64 3.79
C ILE A 13 22.75 -14.63 3.23
N LEU A 14 22.02 -14.21 2.22
CA LEU A 14 21.04 -14.99 1.49
C LEU A 14 21.58 -15.35 0.10
N ASP A 15 21.52 -16.63 -0.25
CA ASP A 15 21.90 -17.19 -1.56
C ASP A 15 23.30 -16.76 -2.02
N ASN A 16 24.23 -16.62 -1.08
CA ASN A 16 25.62 -16.14 -1.30
C ASN A 16 25.73 -14.81 -2.05
N GLN A 17 24.60 -14.11 -2.27
CA GLN A 17 24.54 -12.88 -3.06
C GLN A 17 24.05 -11.67 -2.27
N TYR A 18 23.06 -11.83 -1.39
CA TYR A 18 22.39 -10.72 -0.73
C TYR A 18 22.81 -10.63 0.73
N ASN A 19 23.60 -9.63 1.09
CA ASN A 19 23.99 -9.38 2.48
C ASN A 19 22.82 -8.73 3.23
N LEU A 20 22.35 -9.36 4.32
CA LEU A 20 21.31 -8.84 5.17
C LEU A 20 21.86 -7.72 6.06
N ILE A 21 21.30 -6.52 5.92
CA ILE A 21 21.72 -5.31 6.65
C ILE A 21 20.86 -5.10 7.88
N GLU A 22 19.55 -5.16 7.70
CA GLU A 22 18.55 -4.79 8.71
C GLU A 22 17.27 -5.56 8.47
N LYS A 23 16.62 -5.99 9.55
CA LYS A 23 15.26 -6.54 9.49
C LYS A 23 14.27 -5.38 9.49
N LEU A 24 13.44 -5.28 8.43
CA LEU A 24 12.49 -4.18 8.26
C LEU A 24 11.12 -4.51 8.84
N ASP A 25 10.69 -5.77 8.71
CA ASP A 25 9.36 -6.19 9.17
C ASP A 25 9.33 -7.69 9.51
N PHE A 26 8.35 -8.04 10.34
CA PHE A 26 8.05 -9.42 10.73
C PHE A 26 6.59 -9.73 10.41
N GLY A 27 6.36 -10.29 9.23
CA GLY A 27 5.04 -10.71 8.79
C GLY A 27 4.69 -12.15 9.17
N SER A 28 3.42 -12.50 9.12
CA SER A 28 2.93 -13.86 9.34
C SER A 28 3.34 -14.86 8.24
N THR A 29 3.69 -14.35 7.06
CA THR A 29 4.04 -15.15 5.88
C THR A 29 5.54 -15.16 5.57
N CYS A 30 6.21 -14.04 5.75
CA CYS A 30 7.62 -13.87 5.45
C CYS A 30 8.27 -12.84 6.38
N ASN A 31 9.60 -12.92 6.49
CA ASN A 31 10.43 -11.86 7.08
C ASN A 31 10.93 -10.93 5.97
N VAL A 32 10.94 -9.64 6.24
CA VAL A 32 11.38 -8.62 5.28
C VAL A 32 12.70 -8.02 5.74
N TYR A 33 13.71 -8.05 4.87
CA TYR A 33 15.04 -7.54 5.17
C TYR A 33 15.48 -6.51 4.14
N LYS A 34 16.17 -5.48 4.62
CA LYS A 34 17.01 -4.63 3.79
C LYS A 34 18.27 -5.40 3.48
N VAL A 35 18.62 -5.49 2.20
CA VAL A 35 19.77 -6.25 1.75
C VAL A 35 20.64 -5.42 0.81
N MET A 36 21.94 -5.75 0.75
CA MET A 36 22.84 -5.27 -0.28
C MET A 36 23.13 -6.41 -1.27
N ASP A 37 22.83 -6.17 -2.52
CA ASP A 37 23.19 -7.08 -3.60
C ASP A 37 24.70 -7.00 -3.87
N ASN A 38 25.43 -8.09 -3.64
CA ASN A 38 26.89 -8.13 -3.80
C ASN A 38 27.38 -7.96 -5.25
N LYS A 39 26.50 -8.23 -6.23
CA LYS A 39 26.83 -8.06 -7.65
C LYS A 39 26.66 -6.60 -8.11
N THR A 40 25.54 -5.98 -7.78
CA THR A 40 25.22 -4.61 -8.24
C THR A 40 25.62 -3.53 -7.24
N LYS A 41 25.88 -3.89 -5.97
CA LYS A 41 26.12 -2.97 -4.84
C LYS A 41 24.93 -2.07 -4.50
N GLU A 42 23.77 -2.42 -5.00
CA GLU A 42 22.51 -1.70 -4.75
C GLU A 42 21.82 -2.22 -3.49
N ILE A 43 21.13 -1.31 -2.80
CA ILE A 43 20.24 -1.66 -1.70
C ILE A 43 18.89 -2.13 -2.27
N LYS A 44 18.46 -3.29 -1.79
CA LYS A 44 17.22 -3.95 -2.18
C LYS A 44 16.44 -4.44 -0.94
N VAL A 45 15.28 -5.01 -1.14
CA VAL A 45 14.51 -5.67 -0.10
C VAL A 45 14.39 -7.14 -0.45
N ALA A 46 14.61 -8.01 0.54
CA ALA A 46 14.35 -9.45 0.43
C ALA A 46 13.14 -9.82 1.31
N LYS A 47 12.08 -10.35 0.70
CA LYS A 47 11.02 -11.09 1.39
C LYS A 47 11.47 -12.55 1.47
N ILE A 48 11.69 -13.07 2.68
CA ILE A 48 12.21 -14.43 2.94
C ILE A 48 11.12 -15.23 3.61
N TYR A 49 10.69 -16.30 2.93
CA TYR A 49 9.56 -17.14 3.35
C TYR A 49 10.05 -18.31 4.21
N SER A 50 9.26 -18.66 5.25
CA SER A 50 9.50 -19.91 5.99
C SER A 50 9.14 -21.12 5.13
N GLU A 51 9.67 -22.28 5.48
CA GLU A 51 9.44 -23.52 4.74
C GLU A 51 7.96 -23.89 4.61
N GLU A 52 7.20 -23.65 5.69
CA GLU A 52 5.75 -23.88 5.75
C GLU A 52 4.93 -22.95 4.83
N LYS A 53 5.52 -21.85 4.35
CA LYS A 53 4.89 -20.80 3.55
C LYS A 53 5.20 -20.88 2.06
N THR A 54 5.56 -22.05 1.57
CA THR A 54 5.86 -22.29 0.15
C THR A 54 4.69 -21.92 -0.78
N ASN A 55 3.45 -22.18 -0.35
CA ASN A 55 2.26 -21.83 -1.14
C ASN A 55 2.04 -20.32 -1.19
N ASP A 56 2.31 -19.61 -0.11
CA ASP A 56 2.19 -18.16 -0.05
C ASP A 56 3.24 -17.49 -0.94
N PHE A 57 4.48 -18.01 -0.92
CA PHE A 57 5.55 -17.60 -1.84
C PHE A 57 5.12 -17.75 -3.30
N GLN A 58 4.61 -18.92 -3.70
CA GLN A 58 4.26 -19.16 -5.10
C GLN A 58 3.13 -18.27 -5.57
N LYS A 59 2.09 -18.08 -4.74
CA LYS A 59 0.98 -17.17 -5.06
C LYS A 59 1.45 -15.73 -5.25
N GLU A 60 2.30 -15.23 -4.34
CA GLU A 60 2.82 -13.86 -4.45
C GLU A 60 3.73 -13.70 -5.67
N LEU A 61 4.58 -14.70 -5.95
CA LEU A 61 5.46 -14.71 -7.12
C LEU A 61 4.68 -14.71 -8.43
N ASP A 62 3.66 -15.55 -8.56
CA ASP A 62 2.82 -15.61 -9.76
C ASP A 62 2.10 -14.27 -9.96
N MET A 63 1.58 -13.69 -8.87
CA MET A 63 0.91 -12.40 -8.93
C MET A 63 1.87 -11.27 -9.35
N ILE A 64 3.02 -11.16 -8.71
CA ILE A 64 4.02 -10.13 -9.02
C ILE A 64 4.49 -10.24 -10.48
N ASN A 65 4.75 -11.46 -10.97
CA ASN A 65 5.14 -11.68 -12.36
C ASN A 65 4.07 -11.18 -13.35
N SER A 66 2.79 -11.30 -13.01
CA SER A 66 1.68 -10.87 -13.87
C SER A 66 1.50 -9.36 -13.99
N ILE A 67 2.12 -8.58 -13.06
CA ILE A 67 1.95 -7.11 -12.94
C ILE A 67 3.28 -6.35 -12.87
N SER A 68 4.43 -7.01 -12.96
CA SER A 68 5.76 -6.39 -12.78
C SER A 68 6.11 -5.33 -13.82
N ASP A 69 5.43 -5.33 -14.96
CA ASP A 69 5.55 -4.35 -16.03
C ASP A 69 4.69 -3.09 -15.82
N LEU A 70 3.77 -3.12 -14.83
CA LEU A 70 2.88 -2.00 -14.58
C LEU A 70 3.60 -0.85 -13.87
N PRO A 71 3.34 0.41 -14.28
CA PRO A 71 3.84 1.56 -13.55
C PRO A 71 3.22 1.64 -12.16
N LEU A 72 3.89 2.31 -11.22
CA LEU A 72 3.43 2.52 -9.84
C LEU A 72 3.33 1.24 -8.99
N ILE A 73 3.74 0.09 -9.51
CA ILE A 73 3.91 -1.16 -8.76
C ILE A 73 5.37 -1.29 -8.33
N ILE A 74 5.61 -1.88 -7.17
CA ILE A 74 6.97 -2.12 -6.65
C ILE A 74 7.77 -2.96 -7.66
N LYS A 75 9.00 -2.55 -7.97
CA LYS A 75 9.82 -3.28 -8.93
C LYS A 75 10.25 -4.61 -8.34
N PHE A 76 10.05 -5.65 -9.12
CA PHE A 76 10.54 -6.99 -8.89
C PHE A 76 11.88 -7.18 -9.63
N PHE A 77 12.89 -7.77 -8.95
CA PHE A 77 14.19 -7.99 -9.52
C PHE A 77 14.52 -9.47 -9.72
N ALA A 78 14.22 -10.28 -8.71
CA ALA A 78 14.56 -11.70 -8.74
C ALA A 78 13.71 -12.49 -7.72
N SER A 79 13.64 -13.77 -7.91
CA SER A 79 13.18 -14.74 -6.92
C SER A 79 14.05 -15.98 -6.98
N GLY A 80 14.10 -16.73 -5.91
CA GLY A 80 14.89 -17.95 -5.85
C GLY A 80 14.64 -18.78 -4.61
N GLU A 81 15.40 -19.85 -4.51
CA GLU A 81 15.53 -20.71 -3.35
C GLU A 81 17.02 -20.96 -3.10
N GLY A 82 17.50 -20.62 -1.93
CA GLY A 82 18.91 -20.69 -1.63
C GLY A 82 19.24 -20.65 -0.14
N PRO A 83 20.53 -20.86 0.22
CA PRO A 83 20.97 -20.87 1.61
C PRO A 83 20.83 -19.47 2.22
N LEU A 84 20.23 -19.44 3.40
CA LEU A 84 20.21 -18.31 4.30
C LEU A 84 21.13 -18.61 5.47
N HIS A 85 22.25 -17.91 5.54
CA HIS A 85 23.17 -17.95 6.66
C HIS A 85 22.90 -16.78 7.57
N ILE A 86 22.45 -17.05 8.80
CA ILE A 86 22.24 -16.01 9.83
C ILE A 86 23.26 -16.23 10.93
N LYS A 87 23.86 -15.12 11.38
CA LYS A 87 24.76 -15.10 12.50
C LYS A 87 24.11 -14.37 13.66
N GLU A 88 23.59 -15.10 14.64
CA GLU A 88 23.09 -14.55 15.89
C GLU A 88 24.05 -14.91 17.03
N LYS A 89 24.67 -13.88 17.60
CA LYS A 89 25.61 -13.88 18.76
C LYS A 89 26.57 -15.07 18.88
N GLU A 90 26.11 -16.29 19.08
CA GLU A 90 26.95 -17.51 19.26
C GLU A 90 26.51 -18.69 18.40
N THR A 91 25.49 -18.52 17.54
CA THR A 91 24.97 -19.58 16.68
C THR A 91 25.06 -19.14 15.22
N GLU A 92 25.61 -20.02 14.38
CA GLU A 92 25.52 -19.91 12.92
C GLU A 92 24.52 -20.96 12.46
N GLU A 93 23.44 -20.52 11.83
CA GLU A 93 22.45 -21.39 11.25
C GLU A 93 22.42 -21.21 9.73
N THR A 94 22.33 -22.33 9.02
CA THR A 94 22.15 -22.33 7.58
C THR A 94 20.88 -23.10 7.25
N VAL A 95 19.94 -22.41 6.63
CA VAL A 95 18.65 -22.99 6.21
C VAL A 95 18.36 -22.63 4.75
N ILE A 96 17.70 -23.51 4.03
CA ILE A 96 17.25 -23.19 2.67
C ILE A 96 15.95 -22.38 2.77
N ARG A 97 15.86 -21.26 2.05
CA ARG A 97 14.67 -20.40 2.05
C ARG A 97 14.33 -19.95 0.64
N LYS A 98 13.03 -19.82 0.38
CA LYS A 98 12.50 -19.14 -0.80
C LYS A 98 12.47 -17.65 -0.55
N TYR A 99 12.76 -16.86 -1.58
CA TYR A 99 12.82 -15.42 -1.45
C TYR A 99 12.36 -14.67 -2.70
N ILE A 100 11.93 -13.43 -2.49
CA ILE A 100 11.60 -12.45 -3.53
C ILE A 100 12.44 -11.20 -3.27
N ILE A 101 13.10 -10.68 -4.30
CA ILE A 101 13.90 -9.45 -4.24
C ILE A 101 13.15 -8.31 -4.90
N LEU A 102 12.95 -7.25 -4.16
CA LEU A 102 12.16 -6.07 -4.53
C LEU A 102 12.97 -4.78 -4.42
N GLU A 103 12.42 -3.72 -5.01
CA GLU A 103 12.91 -2.33 -4.88
C GLU A 103 12.89 -1.88 -3.41
N TYR A 104 13.94 -1.16 -2.99
CA TYR A 104 14.01 -0.59 -1.65
C TYR A 104 13.28 0.75 -1.60
N ALA A 105 12.40 0.92 -0.63
CA ALA A 105 11.68 2.15 -0.35
C ALA A 105 12.24 2.88 0.88
N LYS A 106 12.18 4.21 0.89
CA LYS A 106 12.49 5.03 2.07
C LYS A 106 11.54 4.75 3.23
N GLY A 107 10.30 4.43 2.92
CA GLY A 107 9.28 4.08 3.89
C GLY A 107 7.91 3.93 3.25
N SER A 108 6.95 3.47 4.04
CA SER A 108 5.54 3.48 3.67
C SER A 108 4.91 4.84 3.99
N LEU A 109 3.84 5.19 3.30
CA LEU A 109 3.05 6.40 3.64
C LEU A 109 2.60 6.37 5.10
N PHE A 110 2.26 5.20 5.63
CA PHE A 110 1.91 5.05 7.05
C PHE A 110 3.03 5.55 7.97
N LYS A 111 4.28 5.19 7.68
CA LYS A 111 5.46 5.62 8.48
C LYS A 111 5.60 7.14 8.49
N PHE A 112 5.41 7.81 7.36
CA PHE A 112 5.45 9.26 7.25
C PHE A 112 4.29 9.94 7.99
N ILE A 113 3.06 9.46 7.81
CA ILE A 113 1.87 10.00 8.50
C ILE A 113 1.99 9.83 10.01
N LYS A 114 2.47 8.67 10.47
CA LYS A 114 2.71 8.41 11.90
C LYS A 114 3.78 9.35 12.47
N ALA A 115 4.86 9.61 11.74
CA ALA A 115 5.94 10.51 12.17
C ALA A 115 5.47 11.98 12.19
N LEU A 116 4.62 12.38 11.25
CA LEU A 116 4.02 13.72 11.21
C LEU A 116 3.00 13.95 12.34
N ASN A 117 2.40 12.89 12.85
CA ASN A 117 1.31 12.90 13.85
C ASN A 117 0.10 13.77 13.43
N SER A 118 -0.08 13.95 12.14
CA SER A 118 -1.20 14.65 11.48
C SER A 118 -1.34 14.16 10.06
N GLY A 119 -2.36 14.63 9.33
CA GLY A 119 -2.44 14.41 7.89
C GLY A 119 -1.50 15.33 7.11
N LEU A 120 -1.31 15.01 5.83
CA LEU A 120 -0.65 15.85 4.85
C LEU A 120 -1.60 16.95 4.37
N SER A 121 -1.04 18.01 3.76
CA SER A 121 -1.84 19.02 3.08
C SER A 121 -2.73 18.39 2.00
N GLU A 122 -3.90 18.97 1.74
CA GLU A 122 -4.84 18.44 0.75
C GLU A 122 -4.22 18.35 -0.65
N ASP A 123 -3.33 19.26 -1.01
CA ASP A 123 -2.63 19.24 -2.30
C ASP A 123 -1.65 18.04 -2.40
N SER A 124 -0.86 17.79 -1.35
CA SER A 124 0.01 16.61 -1.28
C SER A 124 -0.81 15.33 -1.30
N CYS A 125 -1.94 15.30 -0.58
CA CYS A 125 -2.88 14.17 -0.61
C CYS A 125 -3.47 13.94 -2.00
N LYS A 126 -3.86 14.99 -2.75
CA LYS A 126 -4.34 14.86 -4.13
C LYS A 126 -3.33 14.14 -5.02
N TYR A 127 -2.05 14.57 -4.96
CA TYR A 127 -1.01 13.98 -5.79
C TYR A 127 -0.78 12.50 -5.45
N ILE A 128 -0.59 12.19 -4.16
CA ILE A 128 -0.35 10.81 -3.69
C ILE A 128 -1.55 9.91 -3.97
N PHE A 129 -2.74 10.38 -3.66
CA PHE A 129 -3.96 9.61 -3.84
C PHE A 129 -4.26 9.34 -5.31
N ASN A 130 -3.99 10.31 -6.20
CA ASN A 130 -4.09 10.08 -7.64
C ASN A 130 -3.16 8.95 -8.09
N GLN A 131 -1.91 8.88 -7.58
CA GLN A 131 -0.98 7.78 -7.88
C GLN A 131 -1.52 6.43 -7.38
N LEU A 132 -2.08 6.39 -6.16
CA LEU A 132 -2.71 5.19 -5.61
C LEU A 132 -3.87 4.71 -6.49
N ILE A 133 -4.77 5.62 -6.89
CA ILE A 133 -5.92 5.27 -7.74
C ILE A 133 -5.48 4.80 -9.13
N LEU A 134 -4.42 5.40 -9.71
CA LEU A 134 -3.84 4.95 -10.97
C LEU A 134 -3.19 3.55 -10.84
N ALA A 135 -2.53 3.26 -9.72
CA ALA A 135 -1.98 1.92 -9.46
C ALA A 135 -3.10 0.86 -9.35
N ILE A 136 -4.17 1.18 -8.59
CA ILE A 136 -5.35 0.30 -8.47
C ILE A 136 -6.01 0.10 -9.84
N LYS A 137 -6.15 1.17 -10.63
CA LYS A 137 -6.69 1.09 -12.00
C LYS A 137 -5.90 0.10 -12.84
N ALA A 138 -4.56 0.21 -12.83
CA ALA A 138 -3.69 -0.63 -13.63
C ALA A 138 -3.83 -2.13 -13.29
N ILE A 139 -3.92 -2.50 -12.01
CA ILE A 139 -4.15 -3.90 -11.62
C ILE A 139 -5.57 -4.38 -11.93
N HIS A 140 -6.58 -3.52 -11.76
CA HIS A 140 -7.97 -3.85 -12.10
C HIS A 140 -8.14 -4.10 -13.60
N GLU A 141 -7.43 -3.37 -14.47
CA GLU A 141 -7.41 -3.60 -15.93
C GLU A 141 -6.79 -4.96 -16.30
N ARG A 142 -5.98 -5.56 -15.42
CA ARG A 142 -5.48 -6.95 -15.53
C ARG A 142 -6.42 -7.98 -14.88
N GLY A 143 -7.59 -7.56 -14.41
CA GLY A 143 -8.54 -8.43 -13.71
C GLY A 143 -8.11 -8.83 -12.30
N ILE A 144 -7.21 -8.08 -11.67
CA ILE A 144 -6.64 -8.36 -10.35
C ILE A 144 -7.15 -7.34 -9.35
N CYS A 145 -7.57 -7.78 -8.16
CA CYS A 145 -7.81 -6.93 -6.99
C CYS A 145 -6.76 -7.18 -5.91
N HIS A 146 -6.39 -6.12 -5.21
CA HIS A 146 -5.33 -6.14 -4.20
C HIS A 146 -5.78 -6.75 -2.88
N ARG A 147 -6.98 -6.39 -2.41
CA ARG A 147 -7.64 -6.82 -1.16
C ARG A 147 -6.98 -6.38 0.15
N ASP A 148 -5.88 -5.64 0.10
CA ASP A 148 -5.22 -5.05 1.28
C ASP A 148 -4.64 -3.66 0.99
N ILE A 149 -5.44 -2.80 0.33
CA ILE A 149 -5.06 -1.40 0.08
C ILE A 149 -5.04 -0.66 1.42
N LYS A 150 -3.84 -0.16 1.79
CA LYS A 150 -3.60 0.63 3.00
C LYS A 150 -2.30 1.43 2.88
N LEU A 151 -2.08 2.39 3.77
CA LEU A 151 -0.89 3.24 3.73
C LEU A 151 0.42 2.50 3.99
N GLU A 152 0.38 1.36 4.68
CA GLU A 152 1.53 0.46 4.89
C GLU A 152 2.02 -0.14 3.58
N ASN A 153 1.11 -0.42 2.63
CA ASN A 153 1.39 -1.01 1.33
C ASN A 153 1.62 0.04 0.22
N ALA A 154 1.54 1.31 0.56
CA ALA A 154 1.85 2.45 -0.31
C ALA A 154 3.24 2.99 0.04
N LEU A 155 4.23 2.68 -0.79
CA LEU A 155 5.64 2.97 -0.54
C LEU A 155 6.12 4.20 -1.30
N LEU A 156 7.15 4.86 -0.75
CA LEU A 156 7.84 5.99 -1.36
C LEU A 156 9.31 5.64 -1.61
N VAL A 157 9.71 5.70 -2.88
CA VAL A 157 11.02 5.22 -3.36
C VAL A 157 11.89 6.38 -3.85
N GLY A 158 13.20 6.29 -3.58
CA GLY A 158 14.19 7.26 -4.04
C GLY A 158 14.04 8.66 -3.43
N ASP A 159 14.86 9.59 -3.87
CA ASP A 159 14.91 10.94 -3.30
C ASP A 159 13.72 11.81 -3.72
N GLU A 160 13.06 11.44 -4.80
CA GLU A 160 11.85 12.11 -5.29
C GLU A 160 10.54 11.53 -4.74
N TYR A 161 10.60 10.62 -3.78
CA TYR A 161 9.44 9.97 -3.18
C TYR A 161 8.47 9.39 -4.23
N SER A 162 9.00 8.69 -5.22
CA SER A 162 8.18 8.02 -6.25
C SER A 162 7.28 6.97 -5.62
N PHE A 163 5.98 7.05 -5.91
CA PHE A 163 4.99 6.13 -5.37
C PHE A 163 5.13 4.70 -5.91
N ARG A 164 4.96 3.71 -5.04
CA ARG A 164 4.83 2.29 -5.39
C ARG A 164 3.78 1.60 -4.52
N LEU A 165 2.88 0.87 -5.16
CA LEU A 165 1.99 -0.08 -4.47
C LEU A 165 2.73 -1.42 -4.34
N CYS A 166 2.67 -2.04 -3.15
CA CYS A 166 3.38 -3.29 -2.85
C CYS A 166 2.49 -4.27 -2.08
N ASP A 167 3.04 -5.47 -1.82
CA ASP A 167 2.44 -6.54 -1.03
C ASP A 167 1.19 -7.16 -1.67
N PHE A 168 1.43 -7.98 -2.70
CA PHE A 168 0.41 -8.68 -3.46
C PHE A 168 0.09 -10.09 -2.92
N GLY A 169 0.54 -10.42 -1.72
CA GLY A 169 0.33 -11.73 -1.09
C GLY A 169 -1.14 -12.12 -0.87
N LEU A 170 -2.03 -11.12 -0.75
CA LEU A 170 -3.47 -11.32 -0.64
C LEU A 170 -4.23 -11.07 -1.94
N SER A 171 -3.56 -10.63 -3.00
CA SER A 171 -4.21 -10.32 -4.28
C SER A 171 -4.75 -11.56 -4.98
N THR A 172 -5.74 -11.37 -5.83
CA THR A 172 -6.34 -12.46 -6.60
C THR A 172 -7.00 -11.93 -7.87
N SER A 173 -7.19 -12.82 -8.86
CA SER A 173 -8.05 -12.49 -10.00
C SER A 173 -9.51 -12.43 -9.57
N PHE A 174 -10.23 -11.44 -10.07
CA PHE A 174 -11.70 -11.38 -10.01
C PHE A 174 -12.34 -11.76 -11.36
N LEU A 175 -11.56 -12.35 -12.26
CA LEU A 175 -12.02 -12.91 -13.52
C LEU A 175 -11.91 -14.43 -13.48
N ASP A 176 -12.87 -15.12 -14.08
CA ASP A 176 -12.76 -16.54 -14.35
C ASP A 176 -11.94 -16.80 -15.63
N LYS A 177 -11.80 -18.09 -16.00
CA LYS A 177 -11.09 -18.51 -17.21
C LYS A 177 -11.71 -18.02 -18.53
N ASP A 178 -12.96 -17.57 -18.49
CA ASP A 178 -13.67 -17.00 -19.63
C ASP A 178 -13.64 -15.44 -19.62
N ASN A 179 -12.81 -14.84 -18.76
CA ASN A 179 -12.69 -13.40 -18.53
C ASN A 179 -13.99 -12.74 -18.02
N LYS A 180 -14.86 -13.49 -17.34
CA LYS A 180 -16.08 -12.95 -16.73
C LYS A 180 -15.82 -12.62 -15.26
N LYS A 181 -16.35 -11.48 -14.79
CA LYS A 181 -16.24 -11.09 -13.37
C LYS A 181 -16.93 -12.08 -12.46
N ILE A 182 -16.22 -12.53 -11.45
CA ILE A 182 -16.70 -13.41 -10.39
C ILE A 182 -16.79 -12.67 -9.07
N LYS A 183 -17.61 -13.19 -8.18
CA LYS A 183 -17.63 -12.73 -6.79
C LYS A 183 -16.63 -13.52 -5.96
N LEU A 184 -15.97 -12.83 -5.05
CA LEU A 184 -15.01 -13.40 -4.11
C LEU A 184 -15.68 -13.59 -2.75
N ARG A 185 -15.09 -14.47 -1.89
CA ARG A 185 -15.71 -14.82 -0.60
C ARG A 185 -14.73 -14.83 0.57
N ASP A 186 -13.43 -14.91 0.30
CA ASP A 186 -12.42 -15.01 1.35
C ASP A 186 -12.43 -13.78 2.26
N LYS A 187 -12.41 -13.98 3.58
CA LYS A 187 -12.23 -12.90 4.54
C LYS A 187 -10.73 -12.65 4.74
N VAL A 188 -10.14 -11.82 3.90
CA VAL A 188 -8.72 -11.47 3.92
C VAL A 188 -8.51 -9.95 3.92
N GLY A 189 -7.32 -9.50 4.33
CA GLY A 189 -6.97 -8.09 4.42
C GLY A 189 -6.82 -7.61 5.86
N SER A 190 -6.66 -6.32 6.03
CA SER A 190 -6.46 -5.67 7.33
C SER A 190 -7.80 -5.33 7.98
N PRO A 191 -8.04 -5.71 9.26
CA PRO A 191 -9.36 -5.57 9.91
C PRO A 191 -9.96 -4.17 9.87
N PHE A 192 -9.14 -3.11 10.10
CA PHE A 192 -9.61 -1.73 10.05
C PHE A 192 -9.99 -1.23 8.64
N HIS A 193 -9.66 -2.00 7.60
CA HIS A 193 -10.01 -1.71 6.21
C HIS A 193 -11.12 -2.62 5.68
N PHE A 194 -11.68 -3.52 6.51
CA PHE A 194 -12.76 -4.39 6.07
C PHE A 194 -14.01 -3.60 5.70
N ALA A 195 -14.44 -3.77 4.45
CA ALA A 195 -15.72 -3.26 4.00
C ALA A 195 -16.90 -4.00 4.66
N PRO A 196 -18.11 -3.41 4.73
CA PRO A 196 -19.26 -4.01 5.40
C PRO A 196 -19.62 -5.41 4.91
N GLU A 197 -19.44 -5.69 3.62
CA GLU A 197 -19.71 -7.01 3.04
C GLU A 197 -18.70 -8.07 3.47
N ILE A 198 -17.43 -7.70 3.69
CA ILE A 198 -16.39 -8.59 4.24
C ILE A 198 -16.73 -8.95 5.69
N LEU A 199 -17.08 -7.94 6.51
CA LEU A 199 -17.47 -8.15 7.91
C LEU A 199 -18.66 -9.09 8.06
N ARG A 200 -19.58 -9.06 7.09
CA ARG A 200 -20.80 -9.88 7.06
C ARG A 200 -20.59 -11.27 6.46
N GLY A 201 -19.39 -11.60 5.98
CA GLY A 201 -19.10 -12.87 5.31
C GLY A 201 -19.90 -13.06 4.02
N ARG A 202 -20.21 -11.99 3.29
CA ARG A 202 -20.93 -12.04 2.02
C ARG A 202 -19.97 -12.13 0.84
N ASP A 203 -20.47 -12.67 -0.26
CA ASP A 203 -19.77 -12.59 -1.54
C ASP A 203 -19.61 -11.13 -1.96
N TYR A 204 -18.41 -10.77 -2.45
CA TYR A 204 -18.06 -9.39 -2.72
C TYR A 204 -17.41 -9.18 -4.09
N ASP A 205 -17.41 -7.95 -4.51
CA ASP A 205 -16.77 -7.45 -5.71
C ASP A 205 -15.37 -6.93 -5.35
N GLY A 206 -14.31 -7.53 -5.94
CA GLY A 206 -12.93 -7.17 -5.62
C GLY A 206 -12.60 -5.70 -5.92
N GLU A 207 -13.13 -5.15 -7.03
CA GLU A 207 -12.93 -3.75 -7.38
C GLU A 207 -13.54 -2.81 -6.30
N LYS A 208 -14.75 -3.15 -5.82
CA LYS A 208 -15.46 -2.34 -4.83
C LYS A 208 -14.82 -2.41 -3.43
N ILE A 209 -14.14 -3.53 -3.11
CA ILE A 209 -13.35 -3.63 -1.87
C ILE A 209 -12.13 -2.73 -1.94
N ASP A 210 -11.35 -2.76 -3.02
CA ASP A 210 -10.17 -1.92 -3.16
C ASP A 210 -10.52 -0.42 -3.11
N ILE A 211 -11.66 -0.02 -3.71
CA ILE A 211 -12.18 1.34 -3.63
C ILE A 211 -12.53 1.73 -2.19
N PHE A 212 -13.18 0.83 -1.43
CA PHE A 212 -13.48 1.08 -0.02
C PHE A 212 -12.20 1.28 0.79
N CYS A 213 -11.23 0.37 0.64
CA CYS A 213 -9.93 0.43 1.32
C CYS A 213 -9.15 1.71 0.95
N ALA A 214 -9.21 2.13 -0.34
CA ALA A 214 -8.63 3.39 -0.77
C ALA A 214 -9.31 4.60 -0.10
N GLY A 215 -10.63 4.55 0.12
CA GLY A 215 -11.36 5.56 0.89
C GLY A 215 -10.88 5.64 2.34
N VAL A 216 -10.73 4.50 3.02
CA VAL A 216 -10.16 4.45 4.38
C VAL A 216 -8.74 5.02 4.41
N SER A 217 -7.91 4.70 3.39
CA SER A 217 -6.57 5.26 3.26
C SER A 217 -6.57 6.77 3.01
N LEU A 218 -7.54 7.29 2.27
CA LEU A 218 -7.67 8.73 1.98
C LEU A 218 -7.86 9.54 3.25
N ILE A 219 -8.77 9.14 4.14
CA ILE A 219 -9.00 9.90 5.38
C ILE A 219 -7.77 9.84 6.30
N CYS A 220 -7.05 8.72 6.32
CA CYS A 220 -5.79 8.62 7.05
C CYS A 220 -4.71 9.57 6.50
N LEU A 221 -4.60 9.72 5.17
CA LEU A 221 -3.69 10.69 4.54
C LEU A 221 -4.03 12.13 4.92
N LEU A 222 -5.32 12.48 4.91
CA LEU A 222 -5.81 13.84 5.15
C LEU A 222 -5.78 14.26 6.61
N THR A 223 -5.99 13.33 7.55
CA THR A 223 -6.18 13.65 8.97
C THR A 223 -5.14 13.07 9.90
N GLY A 224 -4.34 12.10 9.43
CA GLY A 224 -3.45 11.30 10.27
C GLY A 224 -4.18 10.27 11.16
N LYS A 225 -5.49 10.10 10.98
CA LYS A 225 -6.34 9.24 11.82
C LYS A 225 -7.23 8.37 10.94
N ILE A 226 -7.62 7.21 11.48
CA ILE A 226 -8.67 6.40 10.88
C ILE A 226 -10.03 7.09 11.08
N GLY A 227 -10.89 7.04 10.05
CA GLY A 227 -12.20 7.69 10.10
C GLY A 227 -13.25 6.93 10.93
N PHE A 228 -13.04 5.62 11.14
CA PHE A 228 -13.87 4.72 11.95
C PHE A 228 -13.06 3.44 12.23
N PHE A 229 -13.42 2.68 13.25
CA PHE A 229 -12.74 1.44 13.62
C PHE A 229 -13.30 0.20 12.92
N GLU A 230 -14.59 0.20 12.64
CA GLU A 230 -15.29 -0.92 11.98
C GLU A 230 -16.41 -0.40 11.06
N ALA A 231 -16.46 -0.89 9.84
CA ALA A 231 -17.49 -0.50 8.88
C ALA A 231 -18.86 -1.17 9.20
N SER A 232 -19.36 -0.97 10.40
CA SER A 232 -20.61 -1.56 10.89
C SER A 232 -21.54 -0.50 11.55
N ARG A 233 -22.80 -0.91 11.77
CA ARG A 233 -23.77 -0.07 12.50
C ARG A 233 -23.44 0.11 13.99
N PHE A 234 -22.51 -0.67 14.51
CA PHE A 234 -22.10 -0.65 15.92
C PHE A 234 -20.94 0.30 16.17
N ASP A 235 -20.25 0.75 15.13
CA ASP A 235 -19.22 1.80 15.21
C ASP A 235 -19.91 3.17 15.20
N ASP A 236 -19.64 3.99 16.21
CA ASP A 236 -20.32 5.27 16.39
C ASP A 236 -20.02 6.27 15.25
N PHE A 237 -18.83 6.21 14.66
CA PHE A 237 -18.45 7.07 13.53
C PHE A 237 -19.06 6.57 12.22
N TYR A 238 -18.92 5.28 11.92
CA TYR A 238 -19.44 4.73 10.68
C TYR A 238 -20.98 4.73 10.63
N LYS A 239 -21.61 4.62 11.78
CA LYS A 239 -23.07 4.77 11.94
C LYS A 239 -23.56 6.14 11.42
N LEU A 240 -22.81 7.21 11.62
CA LEU A 240 -23.16 8.54 11.10
C LEU A 240 -23.18 8.54 9.56
N ILE A 241 -22.23 7.84 8.93
CA ILE A 241 -22.20 7.68 7.47
C ILE A 241 -23.40 6.87 6.99
N ILE A 242 -23.71 5.74 7.63
CA ILE A 242 -24.86 4.87 7.28
C ILE A 242 -26.18 5.64 7.40
N THR A 243 -26.34 6.44 8.45
CA THR A 243 -27.57 7.19 8.74
C THR A 243 -27.63 8.54 8.02
N LYS A 244 -26.67 8.83 7.14
CA LYS A 244 -26.54 10.09 6.37
C LYS A 244 -26.42 11.34 7.25
N LYS A 245 -25.94 11.19 8.48
CA LYS A 245 -25.59 12.29 9.38
C LYS A 245 -24.14 12.73 9.11
N THR A 246 -23.85 13.09 7.88
CA THR A 246 -22.48 13.36 7.43
C THR A 246 -21.91 14.65 8.01
N GLU A 247 -22.73 15.64 8.32
CA GLU A 247 -22.32 16.88 9.03
C GLU A 247 -21.78 16.49 10.43
N ASP A 248 -22.54 15.73 11.22
CA ASP A 248 -22.12 15.26 12.55
C ASP A 248 -20.80 14.47 12.48
N TYR A 249 -20.59 13.68 11.40
CA TYR A 249 -19.35 12.95 11.17
C TYR A 249 -18.18 13.92 10.96
N TRP A 250 -18.35 14.95 10.12
CA TRP A 250 -17.28 15.90 9.81
C TRP A 250 -16.98 16.84 10.98
N ASP A 251 -17.95 17.19 11.80
CA ASP A 251 -17.73 17.96 13.03
C ASP A 251 -16.78 17.25 14.01
N ILE A 252 -16.71 15.91 13.93
CA ILE A 252 -15.80 15.12 14.76
C ILE A 252 -14.45 14.91 14.07
N VAL A 253 -14.45 14.54 12.79
CA VAL A 253 -13.24 14.09 12.06
C VAL A 253 -12.43 15.28 11.53
N ASP A 254 -13.09 16.37 11.15
CA ASP A 254 -12.50 17.60 10.60
C ASP A 254 -12.98 18.83 11.38
N LYS A 255 -12.74 18.84 12.70
CA LYS A 255 -13.21 19.87 13.64
C LYS A 255 -12.85 21.30 13.21
N ASP A 256 -11.68 21.47 12.58
CA ASP A 256 -11.19 22.78 12.14
C ASP A 256 -11.73 23.14 10.76
N ASN A 257 -12.56 22.29 10.16
CA ASN A 257 -13.13 22.44 8.81
C ASN A 257 -12.07 22.79 7.75
N LYS A 258 -10.96 22.04 7.77
CA LYS A 258 -9.81 22.24 6.87
C LYS A 258 -9.97 21.55 5.52
N LEU A 259 -10.82 20.50 5.47
CA LEU A 259 -11.01 19.71 4.27
C LEU A 259 -12.04 20.34 3.34
N SER A 260 -11.74 20.32 2.05
CA SER A 260 -12.67 20.83 1.04
C SER A 260 -13.95 19.98 0.98
N LYS A 261 -15.05 20.61 0.56
CA LYS A 261 -16.34 19.94 0.35
C LYS A 261 -16.19 18.76 -0.64
N GLN A 262 -15.39 18.96 -1.68
CA GLN A 262 -15.17 17.97 -2.73
C GLN A 262 -14.55 16.67 -2.22
N VAL A 263 -13.53 16.76 -1.36
CA VAL A 263 -12.92 15.54 -0.78
C VAL A 263 -13.84 14.88 0.23
N LYS A 264 -14.59 15.66 1.01
CA LYS A 264 -15.61 15.15 1.94
C LYS A 264 -16.67 14.31 1.22
N GLU A 265 -17.20 14.81 0.11
CA GLU A 265 -18.19 14.11 -0.71
C GLU A 265 -17.62 12.87 -1.38
N LEU A 266 -16.38 12.94 -1.91
CA LEU A 266 -15.71 11.79 -2.51
C LEU A 266 -15.51 10.68 -1.49
N TYR A 267 -14.97 11.00 -0.32
CA TYR A 267 -14.74 10.05 0.76
C TYR A 267 -16.01 9.30 1.16
N ILE A 268 -17.10 10.03 1.45
CA ILE A 268 -18.39 9.40 1.84
C ILE A 268 -18.89 8.42 0.79
N LYS A 269 -18.75 8.75 -0.50
CA LYS A 269 -19.11 7.84 -1.60
C LYS A 269 -18.21 6.60 -1.63
N MET A 270 -16.90 6.76 -1.45
CA MET A 270 -15.96 5.64 -1.50
C MET A 270 -16.19 4.64 -0.37
N VAL A 271 -16.52 5.10 0.84
CA VAL A 271 -16.78 4.26 2.00
C VAL A 271 -18.28 3.93 2.19
N ALA A 272 -19.10 4.06 1.14
CA ALA A 272 -20.51 3.77 1.21
C ALA A 272 -20.78 2.32 1.65
N TYR A 273 -21.80 2.15 2.50
CA TYR A 273 -22.19 0.87 3.07
C TYR A 273 -22.61 -0.17 2.02
N ASN A 274 -23.36 0.27 1.01
CA ASN A 274 -23.73 -0.57 -0.12
C ASN A 274 -22.62 -0.44 -1.21
N PRO A 275 -21.97 -1.54 -1.62
CA PRO A 275 -20.93 -1.50 -2.64
C PRO A 275 -21.36 -0.87 -3.97
N LYS A 276 -22.65 -0.95 -4.31
CA LYS A 276 -23.21 -0.36 -5.55
C LYS A 276 -23.19 1.17 -5.56
N ASP A 277 -23.20 1.77 -4.37
CA ASP A 277 -23.18 3.24 -4.21
C ASP A 277 -21.74 3.80 -4.25
N ARG A 278 -20.73 2.93 -4.22
CA ARG A 278 -19.32 3.32 -4.36
C ARG A 278 -19.01 3.67 -5.81
N PRO A 279 -18.24 4.73 -6.04
CA PRO A 279 -17.83 5.11 -7.39
C PRO A 279 -17.00 4.00 -8.05
N THR A 280 -16.88 4.07 -9.36
CA THR A 280 -15.85 3.35 -10.11
C THR A 280 -14.52 4.09 -10.04
N ILE A 281 -13.41 3.42 -10.39
CA ILE A 281 -12.09 4.06 -10.47
C ILE A 281 -12.12 5.27 -11.42
N ASN A 282 -12.81 5.17 -12.56
CA ASN A 282 -12.91 6.27 -13.51
C ASN A 282 -13.72 7.45 -12.93
N GLU A 283 -14.78 7.20 -12.17
CA GLU A 283 -15.53 8.26 -11.49
C GLU A 283 -14.69 8.94 -10.41
N ILE A 284 -13.81 8.21 -9.69
CA ILE A 284 -12.87 8.79 -8.72
C ILE A 284 -11.86 9.70 -9.43
N LEU A 285 -11.22 9.22 -10.50
CA LEU A 285 -10.27 10.01 -11.30
C LEU A 285 -10.92 11.23 -11.96
N ASN A 286 -12.22 11.14 -12.27
CA ASN A 286 -13.02 12.23 -12.83
C ASN A 286 -13.75 13.09 -11.79
N SER A 287 -13.52 12.84 -10.48
CA SER A 287 -14.13 13.62 -9.42
C SER A 287 -13.72 15.08 -9.48
N GLU A 288 -14.56 15.95 -8.94
CA GLU A 288 -14.26 17.38 -8.82
C GLU A 288 -13.00 17.60 -7.99
N TRP A 289 -12.78 16.80 -6.97
CA TRP A 289 -11.60 16.90 -6.11
C TRP A 289 -10.27 16.67 -6.86
N LEU A 290 -10.22 15.73 -7.84
CA LEU A 290 -9.04 15.45 -8.65
C LEU A 290 -9.02 16.21 -10.00
N SER A 291 -10.00 17.08 -10.26
CA SER A 291 -10.13 17.79 -11.54
C SER A 291 -8.88 18.61 -11.89
N ASP A 292 -8.22 19.17 -10.90
CA ASP A 292 -6.99 19.93 -11.04
C ASP A 292 -5.82 19.10 -11.60
N LEU A 293 -5.72 17.83 -11.19
CA LEU A 293 -4.68 16.91 -11.68
C LEU A 293 -5.01 16.34 -13.04
N ARG A 294 -6.29 16.02 -13.30
CA ARG A 294 -6.73 15.50 -14.59
C ARG A 294 -6.43 16.44 -15.75
N ASN A 295 -6.62 17.74 -15.52
CA ASN A 295 -6.43 18.79 -16.52
C ASN A 295 -5.07 19.48 -16.39
N ALA A 296 -4.16 18.95 -15.54
CA ALA A 296 -2.89 19.57 -15.26
C ALA A 296 -1.93 19.44 -16.46
N ASN A 297 -1.28 20.53 -16.82
CA ASN A 297 -0.08 20.49 -17.64
C ASN A 297 1.11 20.00 -16.79
N GLU A 298 2.27 19.78 -17.43
CA GLU A 298 3.49 19.29 -16.73
C GLU A 298 3.90 20.22 -15.58
N GLU A 299 3.80 21.52 -15.73
CA GLU A 299 4.16 22.51 -14.72
C GLU A 299 3.28 22.37 -13.46
N LYS A 300 1.97 22.20 -13.64
CA LYS A 300 1.02 22.01 -12.55
C LYS A 300 1.22 20.67 -11.85
N LEU A 301 1.51 19.60 -12.58
CA LEU A 301 1.86 18.30 -11.99
C LEU A 301 3.16 18.39 -11.18
N LEU A 302 4.17 19.09 -11.70
CA LEU A 302 5.43 19.33 -11.01
C LEU A 302 5.23 20.16 -9.73
N TYR A 303 4.33 21.16 -9.74
CA TYR A 303 3.97 21.93 -8.55
C TYR A 303 3.45 21.03 -7.42
N TYR A 304 2.45 20.14 -7.71
CA TYR A 304 1.90 19.22 -6.71
C TYR A 304 2.96 18.24 -6.20
N LYS A 305 3.77 17.68 -7.12
CA LYS A 305 4.87 16.79 -6.78
C LYS A 305 5.88 17.47 -5.86
N LYS A 306 6.31 18.68 -6.20
CA LYS A 306 7.27 19.46 -5.41
C LYS A 306 6.72 19.77 -4.01
N LYS A 307 5.46 20.19 -3.93
CA LYS A 307 4.82 20.47 -2.65
C LYS A 307 4.80 19.25 -1.74
N MET A 308 4.46 18.09 -2.29
CA MET A 308 4.53 16.81 -1.57
C MET A 308 5.97 16.50 -1.10
N ILE A 309 6.98 16.65 -1.96
CA ILE A 309 8.39 16.39 -1.64
C ILE A 309 8.84 17.32 -0.51
N ASP A 310 8.54 18.61 -0.60
CA ASP A 310 8.91 19.61 0.41
C ASP A 310 8.28 19.28 1.77
N GLU A 311 7.02 18.84 1.78
CA GLU A 311 6.31 18.44 3.00
C GLU A 311 6.92 17.17 3.60
N LEU A 312 7.21 16.15 2.78
CA LEU A 312 7.80 14.89 3.22
C LEU A 312 9.24 15.04 3.72
N ASN A 313 10.04 15.93 3.11
CA ASN A 313 11.43 16.20 3.54
C ASN A 313 11.50 16.84 4.94
N ASN A 314 10.44 17.52 5.38
CA ASN A 314 10.35 18.10 6.71
C ASN A 314 10.00 17.06 7.79
N ILE A 315 9.66 15.82 7.40
CA ILE A 315 9.31 14.75 8.32
C ILE A 315 10.56 13.92 8.65
N LYS A 316 10.90 13.83 9.94
CA LYS A 316 11.98 12.96 10.43
C LYS A 316 11.43 11.53 10.56
N VAL A 317 11.76 10.67 9.62
CA VAL A 317 11.30 9.27 9.54
C VAL A 317 12.41 8.30 9.92
#